data_ba28e45baac57c434a098d25ed6d47fc
#
_entry.id   ba28e45baac57c434a098d25ed6d47fc
#
_cell.length_a   1.000
_cell.length_b   1.000
_cell.length_c   1.000
_cell.angle_alpha   90.00
_cell.angle_beta   90.00
_cell.angle_gamma   90.00
#
_symmetry.space_group_name_H-M   'P 1'
#
loop_
_entity.id
_entity.type
_entity.pdbx_description
1 polymer ?
#
loop_
_entity_poly.entity_id
_entity_poly.type
_entity_poly.pdbx_seq_one_letter_code
_entity_poly.pdbx_strand_id
1 'polypeptide(L)'
;LVEPPHHVAPARLDEFFFGIVAAGYVPILTHPERLTWIRQSYDLIQRLGRSGVLMQITAGSLTGRFGREPRYWAERLLDEGQVHILASDAHDIDRRPPDLARGRDSAAKRVGDAEAQNLVFNRPVAILTNRAAAELPAPNLAHSGGDDGDVSAFGSRTAQSGSPGGGFSQRLRRFLVG
;
A
#
# COMPACT_ATOMS: atom_id res chain seq x y z
N LEU A 1 -7.61 -5.28 -14.06
CA LEU A 1 -6.59 -4.25 -14.21
C LEU A 1 -7.17 -3.08 -14.99
N VAL A 2 -6.87 -1.87 -14.55
CA VAL A 2 -7.27 -0.60 -15.19
C VAL A 2 -6.01 0.23 -15.42
N GLU A 3 -5.74 0.56 -16.68
CA GLU A 3 -4.61 1.38 -17.09
C GLU A 3 -5.13 2.71 -17.67
N PRO A 4 -5.03 3.82 -16.92
CA PRO A 4 -5.37 5.13 -17.44
C PRO A 4 -4.36 5.62 -18.49
N PRO A 5 -4.75 6.54 -19.39
CA PRO A 5 -3.81 7.18 -20.31
C PRO A 5 -2.64 7.84 -19.56
N HIS A 6 -1.40 7.58 -20.00
CA HIS A 6 -0.18 8.04 -19.30
C HIS A 6 -0.05 9.56 -19.23
N HIS A 7 -0.52 10.28 -20.26
CA HIS A 7 -0.22 11.71 -20.44
C HIS A 7 -1.42 12.63 -20.20
N VAL A 8 -2.61 12.08 -20.06
CA VAL A 8 -3.84 12.86 -19.87
C VAL A 8 -4.66 12.24 -18.76
N ALA A 9 -4.93 13.01 -17.72
CA ALA A 9 -5.85 12.57 -16.67
C ALA A 9 -7.27 12.48 -17.25
N PRO A 10 -7.91 11.29 -17.20
CA PRO A 10 -9.29 11.18 -17.67
C PRO A 10 -10.23 12.00 -16.79
N ALA A 11 -11.16 12.73 -17.42
CA ALA A 11 -12.22 13.36 -16.69
C ALA A 11 -13.08 12.30 -15.96
N ARG A 12 -13.47 12.56 -14.70
CA ARG A 12 -14.34 11.68 -13.91
C ARG A 12 -13.76 10.28 -13.69
N LEU A 13 -12.45 10.17 -13.53
CA LEU A 13 -11.78 8.88 -13.30
C LEU A 13 -12.25 8.22 -11.98
N ASP A 14 -12.54 9.00 -10.95
CA ASP A 14 -13.10 8.53 -9.68
C ASP A 14 -14.49 7.93 -9.84
N GLU A 15 -15.35 8.55 -10.63
CA GLU A 15 -16.68 8.00 -10.93
C GLU A 15 -16.59 6.69 -11.73
N PHE A 16 -15.65 6.60 -12.66
CA PHE A 16 -15.39 5.36 -13.40
C PHE A 16 -15.00 4.21 -12.46
N PHE A 17 -14.04 4.44 -11.56
CA PHE A 17 -13.63 3.43 -10.58
C PHE A 17 -14.76 3.10 -9.59
N PHE A 18 -15.52 4.11 -9.15
CA PHE A 18 -16.69 3.89 -8.30
C PHE A 18 -17.71 2.99 -8.99
N GLY A 19 -17.98 3.19 -10.27
CA GLY A 19 -18.87 2.34 -11.05
C GLY A 19 -18.43 0.87 -11.07
N ILE A 20 -17.11 0.61 -11.19
CA ILE A 20 -16.56 -0.75 -11.14
C ILE A 20 -16.79 -1.38 -9.76
N VAL A 21 -16.50 -0.64 -8.69
CA VAL A 21 -16.69 -1.11 -7.30
C VAL A 21 -18.18 -1.35 -7.03
N ALA A 22 -19.07 -0.44 -7.43
CA ALA A 22 -20.50 -0.57 -7.28
C ALA A 22 -21.07 -1.78 -8.06
N ALA A 23 -20.43 -2.19 -9.15
CA ALA A 23 -20.77 -3.40 -9.89
C ALA A 23 -20.23 -4.69 -9.23
N GLY A 24 -19.59 -4.61 -8.05
CA GLY A 24 -19.09 -5.76 -7.29
C GLY A 24 -17.70 -6.24 -7.70
N TYR A 25 -16.95 -5.46 -8.49
CA TYR A 25 -15.57 -5.79 -8.86
C TYR A 25 -14.57 -5.05 -7.99
N VAL A 26 -13.38 -5.64 -7.84
CA VAL A 26 -12.22 -5.00 -7.20
C VAL A 26 -11.26 -4.52 -8.28
N PRO A 27 -11.25 -3.23 -8.63
CA PRO A 27 -10.34 -2.70 -9.64
C PRO A 27 -8.91 -2.62 -9.12
N ILE A 28 -7.95 -2.83 -10.03
CA ILE A 28 -6.53 -2.65 -9.76
C ILE A 28 -6.03 -1.55 -10.70
N LEU A 29 -5.63 -0.41 -10.13
CA LEU A 29 -4.98 0.67 -10.87
C LEU A 29 -3.53 0.30 -11.13
N THR A 30 -3.14 0.27 -12.42
CA THR A 30 -1.79 -0.10 -12.83
C THR A 30 -0.87 1.10 -12.86
N HIS A 31 0.35 0.92 -12.37
CA HIS A 31 1.50 1.83 -12.41
C HIS A 31 1.17 3.32 -12.28
N PRO A 32 0.41 3.74 -11.23
CA PRO A 32 0.08 5.16 -11.01
C PRO A 32 1.32 6.05 -10.90
N GLU A 33 2.44 5.49 -10.45
CA GLU A 33 3.73 6.18 -10.34
C GLU A 33 4.31 6.63 -11.69
N ARG A 34 3.82 6.08 -12.80
CA ARG A 34 4.28 6.40 -14.16
C ARG A 34 3.40 7.41 -14.89
N LEU A 35 2.27 7.79 -14.29
CA LEU A 35 1.35 8.77 -14.87
C LEU A 35 1.96 10.17 -14.79
N THR A 36 2.13 10.85 -15.92
CA THR A 36 2.77 12.17 -15.95
C THR A 36 1.97 13.25 -15.22
N TRP A 37 0.70 13.00 -14.96
CA TRP A 37 -0.22 13.86 -14.24
C TRP A 37 -0.39 13.51 -12.74
N ILE A 38 0.34 12.51 -12.24
CA ILE A 38 0.23 12.06 -10.84
C ILE A 38 0.48 13.20 -9.86
N ARG A 39 1.45 14.08 -10.14
CA ARG A 39 1.80 15.22 -9.26
C ARG A 39 0.60 16.13 -8.99
N GLN A 40 -0.17 16.44 -10.03
CA GLN A 40 -1.34 17.33 -9.93
C GLN A 40 -2.57 16.64 -9.38
N SER A 41 -2.60 15.29 -9.43
CA SER A 41 -3.78 14.49 -9.09
C SER A 41 -3.48 13.44 -8.01
N TYR A 42 -2.48 13.69 -7.17
CA TYR A 42 -2.10 12.72 -6.12
C TYR A 42 -3.23 12.45 -5.14
N ASP A 43 -3.99 13.49 -4.79
CA ASP A 43 -5.18 13.34 -3.93
C ASP A 43 -6.25 12.42 -4.54
N LEU A 44 -6.39 12.42 -5.86
CA LEU A 44 -7.25 11.47 -6.56
C LEU A 44 -6.76 10.04 -6.36
N ILE A 45 -5.46 9.78 -6.55
CA ILE A 45 -4.87 8.46 -6.34
C ILE A 45 -5.11 7.98 -4.90
N GLN A 46 -4.90 8.86 -3.91
CA GLN A 46 -5.16 8.54 -2.51
C GLN A 46 -6.65 8.23 -2.24
N ARG A 47 -7.58 8.99 -2.84
CA ARG A 47 -9.01 8.70 -2.69
C ARG A 47 -9.39 7.36 -3.30
N LEU A 48 -8.84 7.02 -4.47
CA LEU A 48 -9.06 5.71 -5.10
C LEU A 48 -8.63 4.57 -4.17
N GLY A 49 -7.43 4.65 -3.57
CA GLY A 49 -6.96 3.64 -2.62
C GLY A 49 -7.90 3.48 -1.42
N ARG A 50 -8.38 4.60 -0.84
CA ARG A 50 -9.33 4.57 0.28
C ARG A 50 -10.71 4.01 -0.09
N SER A 51 -11.09 4.07 -1.36
CA SER A 51 -12.37 3.52 -1.86
C SER A 51 -12.29 2.06 -2.31
N GLY A 52 -11.21 1.35 -2.00
CA GLY A 52 -11.07 -0.08 -2.28
C GLY A 52 -10.44 -0.42 -3.64
N VAL A 53 -9.86 0.57 -4.33
CA VAL A 53 -9.04 0.33 -5.52
C VAL A 53 -7.66 -0.18 -5.09
N LEU A 54 -7.28 -1.36 -5.55
CA LEU A 54 -5.93 -1.88 -5.33
C LEU A 54 -4.93 -1.15 -6.23
N MET A 55 -3.69 -1.00 -5.76
CA MET A 55 -2.63 -0.31 -6.51
C MET A 55 -1.50 -1.27 -6.85
N GLN A 56 -1.15 -1.31 -8.14
CA GLN A 56 0.03 -2.04 -8.62
C GLN A 56 1.07 -1.05 -9.10
N ILE A 57 2.30 -1.15 -8.62
CA ILE A 57 3.45 -0.40 -9.13
C ILE A 57 4.40 -1.30 -9.92
N THR A 58 5.27 -0.69 -10.73
CA THR A 58 6.24 -1.41 -11.57
C THR A 58 7.58 -1.55 -10.87
N ALA A 59 8.15 -2.75 -10.85
CA ALA A 59 9.47 -3.05 -10.28
C ALA A 59 10.58 -2.15 -10.85
N GLY A 60 10.52 -1.88 -12.15
CA GLY A 60 11.45 -0.97 -12.84
C GLY A 60 11.41 0.47 -12.31
N SER A 61 10.30 0.94 -11.77
CA SER A 61 10.20 2.26 -11.14
C SER A 61 11.05 2.32 -9.88
N LEU A 62 10.97 1.33 -9.00
CA LEU A 62 11.78 1.25 -7.77
C LEU A 62 13.28 1.13 -8.06
N THR A 63 13.65 0.44 -9.14
CA THR A 63 15.07 0.31 -9.54
C THR A 63 15.59 1.50 -10.35
N GLY A 64 14.76 2.51 -10.60
CA GLY A 64 15.13 3.73 -11.32
C GLY A 64 15.15 3.61 -12.85
N ARG A 65 14.69 2.49 -13.43
CA ARG A 65 14.65 2.26 -14.89
C ARG A 65 13.89 3.35 -15.64
N PHE A 66 12.81 3.86 -15.07
CA PHE A 66 11.95 4.88 -15.69
C PHE A 66 12.27 6.31 -15.27
N GLY A 67 13.43 6.52 -14.60
CA GLY A 67 13.88 7.83 -14.17
C GLY A 67 13.49 8.18 -12.73
N ARG A 68 13.83 9.43 -12.35
CA ARG A 68 13.71 9.89 -10.95
C ARG A 68 12.25 10.07 -10.50
N GLU A 69 11.40 10.59 -11.36
CA GLU A 69 10.02 10.92 -10.99
C GLU A 69 9.17 9.66 -10.75
N PRO A 70 9.12 8.65 -11.65
CA PRO A 70 8.45 7.38 -11.36
C PRO A 70 9.00 6.68 -10.11
N ARG A 71 10.31 6.75 -9.89
CA ARG A 71 10.91 6.20 -8.67
C ARG A 71 10.40 6.91 -7.42
N TYR A 72 10.41 8.24 -7.40
CA TYR A 72 9.91 9.02 -6.27
C TYR A 72 8.46 8.67 -5.91
N TRP A 73 7.58 8.58 -6.92
CA TRP A 73 6.17 8.25 -6.70
C TRP A 73 5.97 6.80 -6.26
N ALA A 74 6.75 5.85 -6.82
CA ALA A 74 6.70 4.45 -6.40
C ALA A 74 7.13 4.30 -4.93
N GLU A 75 8.23 4.93 -4.54
CA GLU A 75 8.72 4.94 -3.17
C GLU A 75 7.70 5.58 -2.21
N ARG A 76 7.13 6.72 -2.58
CA ARG A 76 6.13 7.42 -1.78
C ARG A 76 4.85 6.58 -1.57
N LEU A 77 4.34 5.96 -2.62
CA LEU A 77 3.17 5.08 -2.52
C LEU A 77 3.44 3.87 -1.61
N LEU A 78 4.65 3.31 -1.64
CA LEU A 78 5.07 2.25 -0.72
C LEU A 78 5.13 2.75 0.73
N ASP A 79 5.77 3.88 0.96
CA ASP A 79 5.93 4.46 2.30
C ASP A 79 4.58 4.79 2.95
N GLU A 80 3.61 5.20 2.15
CA GLU A 80 2.24 5.49 2.59
C GLU A 80 1.34 4.25 2.68
N GLY A 81 1.88 3.03 2.45
CA GLY A 81 1.12 1.78 2.54
C GLY A 81 -0.01 1.67 1.51
N GLN A 82 0.13 2.29 0.34
CA GLN A 82 -0.90 2.26 -0.69
C GLN A 82 -0.70 1.19 -1.76
N VAL A 83 0.46 0.53 -1.77
CA VAL A 83 0.80 -0.46 -2.79
C VAL A 83 0.34 -1.85 -2.38
N HIS A 84 -0.39 -2.51 -3.24
CA HIS A 84 -0.88 -3.88 -3.05
C HIS A 84 -0.08 -4.92 -3.84
N ILE A 85 0.41 -4.54 -5.03
CA ILE A 85 1.08 -5.44 -5.96
C ILE A 85 2.33 -4.76 -6.52
N LEU A 86 3.42 -5.51 -6.60
CA LEU A 86 4.60 -5.18 -7.37
C LEU A 86 4.69 -6.12 -8.57
N ALA A 87 4.69 -5.57 -9.78
CA ALA A 87 4.78 -6.33 -11.02
C ALA A 87 5.98 -5.92 -11.87
N SER A 88 6.49 -6.82 -12.71
CA SER A 88 7.59 -6.50 -13.63
C SER A 88 7.16 -5.60 -14.76
N ASP A 89 5.91 -5.69 -15.19
CA ASP A 89 5.40 -5.03 -16.38
C ASP A 89 6.30 -5.34 -17.62
N ALA A 90 6.69 -6.62 -17.74
CA ALA A 90 7.58 -7.11 -18.78
C ALA A 90 6.90 -7.09 -20.14
N HIS A 91 7.64 -6.71 -21.19
CA HIS A 91 7.15 -6.66 -22.56
C HIS A 91 8.06 -7.43 -23.53
N ASP A 92 9.32 -7.60 -23.18
CA ASP A 92 10.31 -8.36 -23.94
C ASP A 92 11.46 -8.80 -23.01
N ILE A 93 12.39 -9.60 -23.52
CA ILE A 93 13.51 -10.15 -22.73
C ILE A 93 14.71 -9.21 -22.64
N ASP A 94 14.81 -8.24 -23.53
CA ASP A 94 15.99 -7.37 -23.63
C ASP A 94 15.74 -5.97 -23.02
N ARG A 95 14.70 -5.30 -23.49
CA ARG A 95 14.41 -3.90 -23.14
C ARG A 95 13.57 -3.77 -21.87
N ARG A 96 12.59 -4.67 -21.69
CA ARG A 96 11.70 -4.70 -20.52
C ARG A 96 11.54 -6.13 -20.01
N PRO A 97 12.65 -6.72 -19.49
CA PRO A 97 12.66 -8.10 -19.02
C PRO A 97 11.82 -8.26 -17.74
N PRO A 98 11.43 -9.50 -17.41
CA PRO A 98 10.66 -9.82 -16.21
C PRO A 98 11.52 -9.78 -14.94
N ASP A 99 12.23 -8.66 -14.72
CA ASP A 99 13.13 -8.43 -13.57
C ASP A 99 12.33 -8.01 -12.33
N LEU A 100 11.59 -8.96 -11.75
CA LEU A 100 10.81 -8.73 -10.55
C LEU A 100 11.67 -8.79 -9.27
N ALA A 101 12.70 -9.64 -9.26
CA ALA A 101 13.52 -9.88 -8.08
C ALA A 101 14.20 -8.60 -7.56
N ARG A 102 14.84 -7.83 -8.46
CA ARG A 102 15.48 -6.55 -8.10
C ARG A 102 14.49 -5.52 -7.56
N GLY A 103 13.29 -5.49 -8.12
CA GLY A 103 12.21 -4.63 -7.61
C GLY A 103 11.74 -5.06 -6.22
N ARG A 104 11.56 -6.37 -6.01
CA ARG A 104 11.22 -6.94 -4.70
C ARG A 104 12.27 -6.59 -3.65
N ASP A 105 13.57 -6.73 -3.96
CA ASP A 105 14.66 -6.39 -3.04
C ASP A 105 14.73 -4.88 -2.74
N SER A 106 14.38 -4.05 -3.72
CA SER A 106 14.26 -2.60 -3.50
C SER A 106 13.07 -2.25 -2.60
N ALA A 107 11.93 -2.93 -2.75
CA ALA A 107 10.79 -2.78 -1.86
C ALA A 107 11.10 -3.26 -0.44
N ALA A 108 11.79 -4.41 -0.29
CA ALA A 108 12.13 -4.98 1.01
C ALA A 108 12.96 -4.04 1.89
N LYS A 109 13.83 -3.24 1.29
CA LYS A 109 14.62 -2.22 2.01
C LYS A 109 13.77 -1.11 2.63
N ARG A 110 12.54 -0.93 2.16
CA ARG A 110 11.63 0.13 2.65
C ARG A 110 10.54 -0.42 3.57
N VAL A 111 9.93 -1.54 3.19
CA VAL A 111 8.74 -2.08 3.88
C VAL A 111 8.98 -3.42 4.54
N GLY A 112 10.22 -3.94 4.51
CA GLY A 112 10.62 -5.23 5.08
C GLY A 112 10.31 -6.42 4.16
N ASP A 113 10.97 -7.56 4.46
CA ASP A 113 10.88 -8.77 3.63
C ASP A 113 9.47 -9.37 3.58
N ALA A 114 8.77 -9.38 4.70
CA ALA A 114 7.42 -9.94 4.80
C ALA A 114 6.44 -9.18 3.88
N GLU A 115 6.49 -7.84 3.88
CA GLU A 115 5.65 -7.03 3.03
C GLU A 115 6.08 -7.13 1.56
N ALA A 116 7.38 -7.15 1.28
CA ALA A 116 7.88 -7.37 -0.08
C ALA A 116 7.39 -8.72 -0.64
N GLN A 117 7.31 -9.77 0.18
CA GLN A 117 6.73 -11.05 -0.20
C GLN A 117 5.22 -10.95 -0.46
N ASN A 118 4.49 -10.17 0.33
CA ASN A 118 3.07 -9.90 0.07
C ASN A 118 2.85 -9.21 -1.28
N LEU A 119 3.70 -8.25 -1.63
CA LEU A 119 3.62 -7.49 -2.88
C LEU A 119 3.80 -8.35 -4.13
N VAL A 120 4.72 -9.33 -4.09
CA VAL A 120 5.09 -10.12 -5.29
C VAL A 120 4.46 -11.50 -5.34
N PHE A 121 3.91 -12.00 -4.23
CA PHE A 121 3.43 -13.39 -4.18
C PHE A 121 2.08 -13.53 -3.47
N ASN A 122 1.97 -13.21 -2.18
CA ASN A 122 0.79 -13.57 -1.40
C ASN A 122 -0.48 -12.87 -1.91
N ARG A 123 -0.43 -11.55 -2.14
CA ARG A 123 -1.57 -10.82 -2.70
C ARG A 123 -1.85 -11.18 -4.15
N PRO A 124 -0.86 -11.25 -5.07
CA PRO A 124 -1.09 -11.76 -6.43
C PRO A 124 -1.75 -13.14 -6.46
N VAL A 125 -1.29 -14.10 -5.66
CA VAL A 125 -1.90 -15.44 -5.58
C VAL A 125 -3.35 -15.35 -5.08
N ALA A 126 -3.61 -14.58 -4.04
CA ALA A 126 -4.96 -14.41 -3.50
C ALA A 126 -5.93 -13.80 -4.54
N ILE A 127 -5.46 -12.81 -5.32
CA ILE A 127 -6.24 -12.20 -6.40
C ILE A 127 -6.49 -13.22 -7.53
N LEU A 128 -5.49 -13.96 -7.95
CA LEU A 128 -5.61 -14.97 -9.01
C LEU A 128 -6.52 -16.14 -8.59
N THR A 129 -6.61 -16.43 -7.30
CA THR A 129 -7.52 -17.44 -6.74
C THR A 129 -8.88 -16.86 -6.33
N ASN A 130 -9.16 -15.61 -6.73
CA ASN A 130 -10.42 -14.92 -6.50
C ASN A 130 -10.84 -14.84 -5.02
N ARG A 131 -9.88 -14.63 -4.12
CA ARG A 131 -10.19 -14.37 -2.70
C ARG A 131 -10.83 -13.00 -2.53
N ALA A 132 -11.68 -12.87 -1.53
CA ALA A 132 -12.29 -11.59 -1.21
C ALA A 132 -11.23 -10.53 -0.85
N ALA A 133 -11.44 -9.28 -1.25
CA ALA A 133 -10.50 -8.19 -0.98
C ALA A 133 -10.18 -8.03 0.52
N ALA A 134 -11.17 -8.29 1.38
CA ALA A 134 -11.01 -8.25 2.84
C ALA A 134 -10.07 -9.35 3.41
N GLU A 135 -9.79 -10.40 2.64
CA GLU A 135 -8.87 -11.47 3.03
C GLU A 135 -7.42 -11.21 2.58
N LEU A 136 -7.20 -10.18 1.79
CA LEU A 136 -5.85 -9.80 1.37
C LEU A 136 -5.08 -9.24 2.57
N PRO A 137 -3.80 -9.61 2.76
CA PRO A 137 -2.95 -8.93 3.73
C PRO A 137 -2.96 -7.42 3.50
N ALA A 138 -3.26 -6.63 4.53
CA ALA A 138 -3.23 -5.17 4.40
C ALA A 138 -1.80 -4.69 4.06
N PRO A 139 -1.62 -3.65 3.23
CA PRO A 139 -0.32 -3.06 3.01
C PRO A 139 0.25 -2.46 4.32
N ASN A 140 1.53 -2.70 4.57
CA ASN A 140 2.23 -2.10 5.70
C ASN A 140 2.80 -0.73 5.31
N LEU A 141 2.79 0.19 6.28
CA LEU A 141 3.55 1.44 6.18
C LEU A 141 5.06 1.13 6.18
N ALA A 142 5.86 2.00 5.55
CA ALA A 142 7.31 1.90 5.67
C ALA A 142 7.72 1.90 7.16
N HIS A 143 8.73 1.11 7.47
CA HIS A 143 9.34 1.15 8.80
C HIS A 143 9.91 2.57 9.00
N SER A 144 9.29 3.36 9.87
CA SER A 144 9.97 4.50 10.47
C SER A 144 11.14 3.89 11.24
N GLY A 145 12.37 4.10 10.75
CA GLY A 145 13.59 3.58 11.37
C GLY A 145 13.66 3.97 12.85
N GLY A 146 13.11 3.13 13.69
CA GLY A 146 13.24 3.13 15.13
C GLY A 146 14.32 2.11 15.45
N ASP A 147 15.41 2.62 15.95
CA ASP A 147 16.46 1.93 16.66
C ASP A 147 15.83 0.90 17.61
N ASP A 148 15.89 -0.38 17.29
CA ASP A 148 15.62 -1.47 18.23
C ASP A 148 16.76 -1.52 19.23
N GLY A 149 16.85 -0.46 20.04
CA GLY A 149 17.69 -0.41 21.24
C GLY A 149 17.24 -1.50 22.19
N ASP A 150 18.06 -2.51 22.32
CA ASP A 150 18.09 -3.56 23.31
C ASP A 150 17.62 -3.06 24.70
N VAL A 151 16.37 -3.32 25.05
CA VAL A 151 15.86 -3.18 26.42
C VAL A 151 15.81 -4.54 27.11
N SER A 152 16.96 -5.22 27.16
CA SER A 152 17.16 -6.34 28.05
C SER A 152 18.26 -6.01 29.10
N ALA A 153 17.93 -5.24 30.12
CA ALA A 153 18.53 -5.29 31.45
C ALA A 153 18.06 -4.11 32.33
N PHE A 154 16.95 -4.24 33.01
CA PHE A 154 16.89 -3.66 34.35
C PHE A 154 16.05 -4.54 35.30
N GLY A 155 16.76 -4.98 36.30
CA GLY A 155 16.38 -5.98 37.27
C GLY A 155 15.15 -5.64 38.13
N SER A 156 14.60 -6.72 38.60
CA SER A 156 13.66 -6.86 39.72
C SER A 156 14.02 -6.01 40.94
N ARG A 157 13.09 -5.18 41.40
CA ARG A 157 12.97 -4.82 42.81
C ARG A 157 11.50 -4.78 43.22
N THR A 158 11.18 -5.70 44.08
CA THR A 158 9.98 -5.79 44.93
C THR A 158 9.79 -4.55 45.78
N ALA A 159 8.57 -4.00 45.85
CA ALA A 159 8.02 -3.46 47.07
C ALA A 159 6.49 -3.30 47.00
N GLN A 160 5.89 -3.65 48.09
CA GLN A 160 4.49 -3.87 48.43
C GLN A 160 3.61 -2.62 48.52
N SER A 161 2.32 -2.88 48.41
CA SER A 161 1.18 -2.34 49.19
C SER A 161 0.59 -0.97 48.82
N GLY A 162 -0.73 -0.98 48.60
CA GLY A 162 -1.60 0.16 48.82
C GLY A 162 -2.76 0.29 47.83
N SER A 163 -3.86 -0.43 47.98
CA SER A 163 -5.20 0.04 47.55
C SER A 163 -5.76 1.02 48.60
N PRO A 164 -6.77 1.89 48.37
CA PRO A 164 -7.96 1.60 47.58
C PRO A 164 -8.61 2.83 46.85
N GLY A 165 -9.53 2.53 45.94
CA GLY A 165 -10.81 3.20 45.91
C GLY A 165 -11.00 4.33 44.90
N GLY A 166 -12.00 4.19 44.05
CA GLY A 166 -12.63 5.30 43.37
C GLY A 166 -13.12 4.99 41.96
N GLY A 167 -14.30 4.39 41.83
CA GLY A 167 -14.99 4.22 40.58
C GLY A 167 -15.54 5.54 40.06
N PHE A 168 -15.63 5.63 38.76
CA PHE A 168 -16.64 6.49 38.14
C PHE A 168 -17.14 5.88 36.85
N SER A 169 -18.44 5.76 36.86
CA SER A 169 -19.39 5.18 35.90
C SER A 169 -19.48 5.96 34.57
N GLN A 170 -19.73 5.20 33.53
CA GLN A 170 -20.66 5.48 32.40
C GLN A 170 -20.83 6.91 31.87
N ARG A 171 -20.67 7.05 30.55
CA ARG A 171 -21.78 7.55 29.69
C ARG A 171 -21.57 7.15 28.22
N LEU A 172 -22.37 6.18 27.79
CA LEU A 172 -22.80 6.06 26.38
C LEU A 172 -23.54 7.33 25.99
N ARG A 173 -23.27 7.88 24.82
CA ARG A 173 -24.29 8.61 24.05
C ARG A 173 -24.23 8.19 22.59
N ARG A 174 -25.29 7.51 22.20
CA ARG A 174 -25.77 7.38 20.83
C ARG A 174 -25.94 8.76 20.20
N PHE A 175 -25.57 8.88 18.94
CA PHE A 175 -26.26 9.78 18.02
C PHE A 175 -26.61 9.01 16.76
N LEU A 176 -27.90 8.78 16.66
CA LEU A 176 -28.62 8.36 15.45
C LEU A 176 -29.24 9.63 14.84
N VAL A 177 -29.29 9.64 13.50
CA VAL A 177 -30.27 10.33 12.63
C VAL A 177 -30.06 11.82 12.34
N GLY A 178 -29.94 12.09 11.04
CA GLY A 178 -30.06 13.32 10.26
C GLY A 178 -29.56 13.06 8.87
#